data_28a259e3c2d5fe66d2d35d5bc28fb4e3
#
_entry.id   28a259e3c2d5fe66d2d35d5bc28fb4e3
#
_cell.length_a   1.000
_cell.length_b   1.000
_cell.length_c   1.000
_cell.angle_alpha   90.00
_cell.angle_beta   90.00
_cell.angle_gamma   90.00
#
_symmetry.space_group_name_H-M   'P 1'
#
loop_
_entity.id
_entity.type
_entity.pdbx_description
1 polymer ?
#
loop_
_entity_poly.entity_id
_entity_poly.type
_entity_poly.pdbx_seq_one_letter_code
_entity_poly.pdbx_strand_id
1 'polypeptide(L)'
;DLHLSIRRQRQMCIRDSCEAAGKQGALFGLESMLSINGGKGKYVGGFAGAPGMNVLILGGGTVGQGALSALYALGANVTVMDINMGILRQLGDKYQGHINTMFCNQQTIASVLPQTDMVINCVKWPKQRKDFLITKEMLKLMEPGSVLVDISNDDPGAIESSHETHHDDPRYVVNGVVHYCVSNIPGAVAHSTSVSLAAETLPMLLNIMNNGLAEACVRDGFIRRSLACYKGYLTHEETSGIQGKPWIRPEDILGIADRQLDPAPPATTTRSTNFIKL
;
A
#
# COMPACT_ATOMS: atom_id res chain seq x y z
N ASP A 1 1.39 18.25 -16.46
CA ASP A 1 1.77 16.94 -17.02
C ASP A 1 2.87 16.22 -16.24
N LEU A 2 3.79 16.95 -15.58
CA LEU A 2 4.75 16.41 -14.64
C LEU A 2 4.05 15.77 -13.41
N HIS A 3 2.95 16.35 -12.96
CA HIS A 3 2.12 15.86 -11.86
C HIS A 3 1.47 14.49 -12.12
N LEU A 4 1.09 14.21 -13.35
CA LEU A 4 0.50 12.93 -13.76
C LEU A 4 1.57 11.84 -13.87
N SER A 5 2.77 12.18 -14.33
CA SER A 5 3.95 11.30 -14.33
C SER A 5 4.36 10.91 -12.90
N ILE A 6 4.36 11.86 -11.98
CA ILE A 6 4.71 11.64 -10.55
C ILE A 6 3.65 10.79 -9.84
N ARG A 7 2.35 10.98 -10.10
CA ARG A 7 1.30 10.11 -9.53
C ARG A 7 1.42 8.65 -9.95
N ARG A 8 2.09 8.33 -11.05
CA ARG A 8 2.26 6.98 -11.59
C ARG A 8 3.58 6.32 -11.27
N GLN A 9 4.60 7.06 -10.92
CA GLN A 9 5.73 6.51 -10.19
C GLN A 9 5.28 5.84 -8.86
N ARG A 10 4.10 6.20 -8.33
CA ARG A 10 3.44 5.45 -7.25
C ARG A 10 3.05 4.01 -7.63
N GLN A 11 2.90 3.68 -8.90
CA GLN A 11 2.59 2.30 -9.34
C GLN A 11 3.84 1.43 -9.50
N MET A 12 5.00 2.03 -9.67
CA MET A 12 6.24 1.38 -9.35
C MET A 12 6.40 1.49 -7.83
N CYS A 13 5.94 0.47 -7.12
CA CYS A 13 6.30 0.32 -5.71
C CYS A 13 7.84 0.28 -5.65
N ILE A 14 8.44 1.44 -5.51
CA ILE A 14 9.78 1.56 -4.96
C ILE A 14 9.58 1.01 -3.56
N ARG A 15 10.09 -0.18 -3.33
CA ARG A 15 9.83 -0.98 -2.11
C ARG A 15 9.96 -0.14 -0.85
N ASP A 16 10.91 0.79 -0.86
CA ASP A 16 11.26 1.60 0.29
C ASP A 16 10.23 2.67 0.62
N SER A 17 9.61 3.33 -0.38
CA SER A 17 8.53 4.29 -0.10
C SER A 17 7.25 3.58 0.39
N CYS A 18 6.98 2.37 -0.12
CA CYS A 18 5.88 1.53 0.36
C CYS A 18 6.14 1.02 1.79
N GLU A 19 7.38 0.62 2.10
CA GLU A 19 7.75 0.22 3.45
C GLU A 19 7.68 1.40 4.42
N ALA A 20 8.18 2.59 4.02
CA ALA A 20 8.06 3.81 4.80
C ALA A 20 6.59 4.20 5.06
N ALA A 21 5.72 4.07 4.04
CA ALA A 21 4.28 4.30 4.20
C ALA A 21 3.68 3.35 5.25
N GLY A 22 4.04 2.07 5.22
CA GLY A 22 3.57 1.08 6.19
C GLY A 22 4.04 1.39 7.60
N LYS A 23 5.34 1.59 7.79
CA LYS A 23 5.93 1.90 9.10
C LYS A 23 5.37 3.20 9.68
N GLN A 24 5.37 4.26 8.90
CA GLN A 24 4.90 5.57 9.38
C GLN A 24 3.38 5.60 9.56
N GLY A 25 2.61 4.92 8.69
CA GLY A 25 1.16 4.77 8.86
C GLY A 25 0.80 4.05 10.16
N ALA A 26 1.57 3.02 10.54
CA ALA A 26 1.42 2.36 11.83
C ALA A 26 1.64 3.32 13.00
N LEU A 27 2.68 4.17 12.95
CA LEU A 27 2.96 5.16 14.00
C LEU A 27 1.86 6.23 14.09
N PHE A 28 1.33 6.72 12.97
CA PHE A 28 0.19 7.63 12.97
C PHE A 28 -1.10 6.96 13.48
N GLY A 29 -1.26 5.65 13.24
CA GLY A 29 -2.33 4.87 13.86
C GLY A 29 -2.20 4.82 15.38
N LEU A 30 -0.99 4.61 15.90
CA LEU A 30 -0.72 4.65 17.34
C LEU A 30 -0.95 6.06 17.93
N GLU A 31 -0.54 7.10 17.22
CA GLU A 31 -0.83 8.48 17.60
C GLU A 31 -2.35 8.75 17.63
N SER A 32 -3.09 8.25 16.66
CA SER A 32 -4.55 8.37 16.60
C SER A 32 -5.26 7.58 17.70
N MET A 33 -4.63 6.53 18.25
CA MET A 33 -5.14 5.75 19.37
C MET A 33 -5.09 6.49 20.71
N LEU A 34 -4.30 7.56 20.81
CA LEU A 34 -4.23 8.38 22.03
C LEU A 34 -5.60 9.02 22.32
N SER A 35 -6.00 9.03 23.59
CA SER A 35 -7.28 9.63 24.02
C SER A 35 -7.42 11.12 23.69
N ILE A 36 -6.31 11.85 23.67
CA ILE A 36 -6.25 13.25 23.24
C ILE A 36 -6.54 13.45 21.75
N ASN A 37 -6.46 12.39 20.94
CA ASN A 37 -6.72 12.40 19.50
C ASN A 37 -8.04 11.68 19.15
N GLY A 38 -8.89 11.39 20.14
CA GLY A 38 -10.18 10.71 19.95
C GLY A 38 -10.12 9.19 20.00
N GLY A 39 -8.93 8.60 20.11
CA GLY A 39 -8.75 7.17 20.30
C GLY A 39 -9.10 6.72 21.71
N LYS A 40 -9.25 5.42 21.93
CA LYS A 40 -9.61 4.84 23.24
C LYS A 40 -8.45 4.75 24.24
N GLY A 41 -7.27 5.25 23.89
CA GLY A 41 -6.13 5.36 24.81
C GLY A 41 -5.45 4.04 25.16
N LYS A 42 -5.55 3.02 24.31
CA LYS A 42 -4.92 1.71 24.55
C LYS A 42 -3.44 1.72 24.14
N TYR A 43 -2.55 1.22 24.99
CA TYR A 43 -1.12 1.16 24.70
C TYR A 43 -0.77 -0.08 23.85
N VAL A 44 0.15 0.07 22.90
CA VAL A 44 0.45 -0.93 21.87
C VAL A 44 0.88 -2.27 22.43
N GLY A 45 1.87 -2.33 23.31
CA GLY A 45 2.39 -3.56 23.94
C GLY A 45 1.74 -3.92 25.27
N GLY A 46 0.79 -3.09 25.74
CA GLY A 46 0.17 -3.27 27.06
C GLY A 46 1.07 -2.87 28.23
N PHE A 47 0.51 -2.98 29.42
CA PHE A 47 1.20 -2.80 30.70
C PHE A 47 0.90 -3.97 31.61
N ALA A 48 1.60 -4.07 32.75
CA ALA A 48 1.25 -5.04 33.77
C ALA A 48 -0.22 -4.89 34.19
N GLY A 49 -1.01 -5.95 33.96
CA GLY A 49 -2.46 -5.94 34.21
C GLY A 49 -3.33 -5.36 33.11
N ALA A 50 -2.76 -4.81 32.02
CA ALA A 50 -3.51 -4.30 30.88
C ALA A 50 -2.98 -4.90 29.57
N PRO A 51 -3.83 -5.59 28.78
CA PRO A 51 -3.40 -6.24 27.53
C PRO A 51 -3.02 -5.21 26.46
N GLY A 52 -2.10 -5.61 25.56
CA GLY A 52 -1.72 -4.84 24.38
C GLY A 52 -2.83 -4.74 23.33
N MET A 53 -2.56 -3.97 22.28
CA MET A 53 -3.49 -3.76 21.18
C MET A 53 -3.60 -4.98 20.27
N ASN A 54 -4.82 -5.25 19.81
CA ASN A 54 -5.08 -6.16 18.70
C ASN A 54 -5.13 -5.34 17.40
N VAL A 55 -4.23 -5.63 16.48
CA VAL A 55 -4.12 -4.91 15.21
C VAL A 55 -4.40 -5.84 14.04
N LEU A 56 -5.31 -5.41 13.16
CA LEU A 56 -5.62 -6.08 11.90
C LEU A 56 -4.94 -5.33 10.74
N ILE A 57 -4.09 -6.03 9.99
CA ILE A 57 -3.47 -5.52 8.77
C ILE A 57 -4.13 -6.20 7.57
N LEU A 58 -4.74 -5.42 6.69
CA LEU A 58 -5.30 -5.88 5.43
C LEU A 58 -4.25 -5.71 4.32
N GLY A 59 -3.78 -6.82 3.74
CA GLY A 59 -2.72 -6.88 2.74
C GLY A 59 -1.33 -7.12 3.32
N GLY A 60 -0.72 -8.27 3.01
CA GLY A 60 0.63 -8.68 3.43
C GLY A 60 1.74 -8.27 2.44
N GLY A 61 1.47 -7.32 1.53
CA GLY A 61 2.46 -6.76 0.61
C GLY A 61 3.51 -5.89 1.30
N THR A 62 4.30 -5.13 0.55
CA THR A 62 5.41 -4.31 1.08
C THR A 62 4.94 -3.30 2.14
N VAL A 63 3.81 -2.62 1.89
CA VAL A 63 3.21 -1.67 2.86
C VAL A 63 2.81 -2.40 4.15
N GLY A 64 2.06 -3.51 4.01
CA GLY A 64 1.60 -4.28 5.17
C GLY A 64 2.75 -4.90 5.97
N GLN A 65 3.81 -5.35 5.31
CA GLN A 65 5.02 -5.83 6.00
C GLN A 65 5.76 -4.71 6.73
N GLY A 66 5.76 -3.49 6.18
CA GLY A 66 6.27 -2.31 6.86
C GLY A 66 5.50 -2.03 8.16
N ALA A 67 4.16 -1.97 8.08
CA ALA A 67 3.29 -1.79 9.25
C ALA A 67 3.47 -2.92 10.28
N LEU A 68 3.46 -4.19 9.81
CA LEU A 68 3.68 -5.36 10.64
C LEU A 68 5.00 -5.27 11.41
N SER A 69 6.09 -4.93 10.73
CA SER A 69 7.42 -4.87 11.37
C SER A 69 7.49 -3.86 12.51
N ALA A 70 6.87 -2.68 12.33
CA ALA A 70 6.82 -1.64 13.34
C ALA A 70 5.96 -2.05 14.54
N LEU A 71 4.76 -2.56 14.31
CA LEU A 71 3.83 -2.92 15.36
C LEU A 71 4.25 -4.16 16.15
N TYR A 72 4.81 -5.15 15.45
CA TYR A 72 5.34 -6.34 16.08
C TYR A 72 6.50 -6.00 17.04
N ALA A 73 7.42 -5.13 16.59
CA ALA A 73 8.53 -4.67 17.44
C ALA A 73 8.06 -3.92 18.70
N LEU A 74 6.89 -3.28 18.65
CA LEU A 74 6.29 -2.57 19.77
C LEU A 74 5.38 -3.46 20.65
N GLY A 75 5.27 -4.75 20.33
CA GLY A 75 4.54 -5.74 21.14
C GLY A 75 3.03 -5.81 20.87
N ALA A 76 2.55 -5.33 19.73
CA ALA A 76 1.15 -5.50 19.36
C ALA A 76 0.81 -6.97 19.03
N ASN A 77 -0.43 -7.38 19.31
CA ASN A 77 -1.00 -8.63 18.81
C ASN A 77 -1.46 -8.41 17.36
N VAL A 78 -0.71 -8.89 16.37
CA VAL A 78 -0.98 -8.59 14.97
C VAL A 78 -1.62 -9.77 14.26
N THR A 79 -2.72 -9.50 13.53
CA THR A 79 -3.33 -10.39 12.55
C THR A 79 -3.12 -9.79 11.16
N VAL A 80 -2.53 -10.55 10.24
CA VAL A 80 -2.38 -10.15 8.84
C VAL A 80 -3.35 -10.93 7.97
N MET A 81 -4.12 -10.24 7.13
CA MET A 81 -5.00 -10.86 6.16
C MET A 81 -4.54 -10.57 4.73
N ASP A 82 -4.47 -11.60 3.91
CA ASP A 82 -4.18 -11.50 2.47
C ASP A 82 -4.96 -12.58 1.71
N ILE A 83 -5.16 -12.37 0.42
CA ILE A 83 -5.72 -13.39 -0.49
C ILE A 83 -4.64 -14.35 -1.01
N ASN A 84 -3.37 -13.97 -0.92
CA ASN A 84 -2.23 -14.75 -1.37
C ASN A 84 -1.71 -15.64 -0.24
N MET A 85 -2.08 -16.92 -0.28
CA MET A 85 -1.65 -17.92 0.70
C MET A 85 -0.12 -18.07 0.77
N GLY A 86 0.61 -17.78 -0.32
CA GLY A 86 2.08 -17.80 -0.32
C GLY A 86 2.67 -16.72 0.58
N ILE A 87 2.11 -15.51 0.53
CA ILE A 87 2.50 -14.41 1.42
C ILE A 87 2.20 -14.77 2.87
N LEU A 88 1.01 -15.31 3.15
CA LEU A 88 0.61 -15.69 4.52
C LEU A 88 1.55 -16.76 5.11
N ARG A 89 1.94 -17.76 4.31
CA ARG A 89 2.93 -18.79 4.74
C ARG A 89 4.29 -18.15 5.05
N GLN A 90 4.82 -17.33 4.12
CA GLN A 90 6.09 -16.64 4.32
C GLN A 90 6.10 -15.78 5.60
N LEU A 91 5.00 -15.09 5.88
CA LEU A 91 4.86 -14.28 7.09
C LEU A 91 4.78 -15.18 8.35
N GLY A 92 4.02 -16.26 8.31
CA GLY A 92 3.94 -17.24 9.41
C GLY A 92 5.32 -17.82 9.75
N ASP A 93 6.08 -18.22 8.72
CA ASP A 93 7.44 -18.74 8.89
C ASP A 93 8.40 -17.68 9.43
N LYS A 94 8.38 -16.47 8.86
CA LYS A 94 9.25 -15.37 9.26
C LYS A 94 9.06 -14.95 10.72
N TYR A 95 7.82 -14.93 11.18
CA TYR A 95 7.48 -14.53 12.56
C TYR A 95 7.25 -15.72 13.50
N GLN A 96 7.56 -16.95 13.06
CA GLN A 96 7.57 -18.17 13.89
C GLN A 96 6.27 -18.39 14.67
N GLY A 97 5.13 -18.06 14.10
CA GLY A 97 3.82 -18.19 14.75
C GLY A 97 3.47 -17.09 15.77
N HIS A 98 4.33 -16.08 15.95
CA HIS A 98 4.04 -14.96 16.86
C HIS A 98 3.08 -13.90 16.27
N ILE A 99 2.56 -14.13 15.08
CA ILE A 99 1.49 -13.35 14.46
C ILE A 99 0.38 -14.29 13.98
N ASN A 100 -0.83 -13.77 13.86
CA ASN A 100 -1.92 -14.50 13.21
C ASN A 100 -1.95 -14.18 11.71
N THR A 101 -2.24 -15.20 10.88
CA THR A 101 -2.45 -15.02 9.45
C THR A 101 -3.78 -15.62 9.05
N MET A 102 -4.60 -14.89 8.28
CA MET A 102 -5.94 -15.33 7.87
C MET A 102 -6.19 -14.98 6.39
N PHE A 103 -7.02 -15.78 5.72
CA PHE A 103 -7.47 -15.45 4.37
C PHE A 103 -8.41 -14.24 4.40
N CYS A 104 -8.18 -13.28 3.49
CA CYS A 104 -8.89 -12.01 3.46
C CYS A 104 -10.22 -12.10 2.69
N ASN A 105 -11.33 -11.97 3.39
CA ASN A 105 -12.67 -11.73 2.84
C ASN A 105 -13.53 -10.98 3.88
N GLN A 106 -14.70 -10.48 3.48
CA GLN A 106 -15.57 -9.73 4.39
C GLN A 106 -15.99 -10.52 5.64
N GLN A 107 -16.25 -11.82 5.50
CA GLN A 107 -16.67 -12.67 6.61
C GLN A 107 -15.58 -12.84 7.66
N THR A 108 -14.34 -13.13 7.22
CA THR A 108 -13.19 -13.27 8.13
C THR A 108 -12.83 -11.93 8.76
N ILE A 109 -12.92 -10.81 8.03
CA ILE A 109 -12.74 -9.47 8.59
C ILE A 109 -13.79 -9.23 9.69
N ALA A 110 -15.09 -9.40 9.39
CA ALA A 110 -16.18 -9.19 10.33
C ALA A 110 -16.02 -10.01 11.63
N SER A 111 -15.46 -11.23 11.53
CA SER A 111 -15.27 -12.11 12.70
C SER A 111 -14.22 -11.60 13.69
N VAL A 112 -13.27 -10.77 13.27
CA VAL A 112 -12.20 -10.25 14.13
C VAL A 112 -12.39 -8.78 14.53
N LEU A 113 -13.19 -8.01 13.80
CA LEU A 113 -13.43 -6.59 14.09
C LEU A 113 -13.87 -6.30 15.53
N PRO A 114 -14.74 -7.11 16.19
CA PRO A 114 -15.17 -6.85 17.58
C PRO A 114 -14.02 -6.79 18.58
N GLN A 115 -12.91 -7.46 18.31
CA GLN A 115 -11.75 -7.50 19.17
C GLN A 115 -10.58 -6.65 18.67
N THR A 116 -10.77 -5.97 17.50
CA THR A 116 -9.73 -5.19 16.83
C THR A 116 -9.71 -3.77 17.38
N ASP A 117 -8.56 -3.33 17.85
CA ASP A 117 -8.33 -1.97 18.31
C ASP A 117 -7.93 -1.03 17.17
N MET A 118 -7.16 -1.56 16.20
CA MET A 118 -6.71 -0.79 15.04
C MET A 118 -6.74 -1.64 13.77
N VAL A 119 -7.29 -1.10 12.70
CA VAL A 119 -7.21 -1.65 11.35
C VAL A 119 -6.24 -0.82 10.53
N ILE A 120 -5.35 -1.48 9.77
CA ILE A 120 -4.48 -0.82 8.78
C ILE A 120 -4.78 -1.41 7.40
N ASN A 121 -5.35 -0.60 6.51
CA ASN A 121 -5.58 -0.98 5.14
C ASN A 121 -4.34 -0.71 4.26
N CYS A 122 -3.79 -1.78 3.70
CA CYS A 122 -2.65 -1.76 2.78
C CYS A 122 -3.00 -2.40 1.43
N VAL A 123 -4.29 -2.66 1.18
CA VAL A 123 -4.75 -3.32 -0.05
C VAL A 123 -4.91 -2.28 -1.14
N LYS A 124 -4.23 -2.46 -2.27
CA LYS A 124 -4.53 -1.71 -3.49
C LYS A 124 -5.85 -2.22 -4.06
N TRP A 125 -6.89 -1.37 -4.05
CA TRP A 125 -8.22 -1.74 -4.52
C TRP A 125 -8.35 -1.51 -6.02
N PRO A 126 -8.84 -2.50 -6.80
CA PRO A 126 -9.07 -2.31 -8.24
C PRO A 126 -10.18 -1.28 -8.47
N LYS A 127 -9.91 -0.25 -9.28
CA LYS A 127 -10.85 0.86 -9.55
C LYS A 127 -12.16 0.45 -10.22
N GLN A 128 -12.20 -0.73 -10.82
CA GLN A 128 -13.42 -1.28 -11.43
C GLN A 128 -14.36 -1.94 -10.42
N ARG A 129 -13.88 -2.21 -9.21
CA ARG A 129 -14.71 -2.80 -8.15
C ARG A 129 -15.59 -1.74 -7.51
N LYS A 130 -16.84 -2.12 -7.24
CA LYS A 130 -17.84 -1.28 -6.57
C LYS A 130 -18.18 -1.78 -5.16
N ASP A 131 -17.59 -2.88 -4.76
CA ASP A 131 -17.72 -3.46 -3.42
C ASP A 131 -16.59 -3.00 -2.51
N PHE A 132 -16.74 -3.19 -1.21
CA PHE A 132 -15.80 -2.80 -0.19
C PHE A 132 -15.35 -4.01 0.62
N LEU A 133 -14.15 -3.98 1.19
CA LEU A 133 -13.72 -4.97 2.19
C LEU A 133 -14.31 -4.66 3.56
N ILE A 134 -14.33 -3.37 3.93
CA ILE A 134 -14.98 -2.90 5.16
C ILE A 134 -16.07 -1.91 4.77
N THR A 135 -17.32 -2.22 5.12
CA THR A 135 -18.46 -1.34 4.95
C THR A 135 -18.67 -0.45 6.18
N LYS A 136 -19.44 0.64 6.03
CA LYS A 136 -19.82 1.49 7.16
C LYS A 136 -20.56 0.73 8.26
N GLU A 137 -21.37 -0.29 7.88
CA GLU A 137 -22.05 -1.14 8.87
C GLU A 137 -21.06 -2.01 9.65
N MET A 138 -20.00 -2.52 9.01
CA MET A 138 -18.98 -3.32 9.68
C MET A 138 -18.20 -2.50 10.74
N LEU A 139 -18.08 -1.18 10.59
CA LEU A 139 -17.45 -0.33 11.59
C LEU A 139 -18.19 -0.37 12.95
N LYS A 140 -19.50 -0.62 12.94
CA LYS A 140 -20.29 -0.75 14.18
C LYS A 140 -19.90 -1.98 15.01
N LEU A 141 -19.15 -2.92 14.44
CA LEU A 141 -18.59 -4.07 15.16
C LEU A 141 -17.38 -3.69 15.99
N MET A 142 -16.73 -2.56 15.69
CA MET A 142 -15.56 -2.08 16.42
C MET A 142 -15.99 -1.26 17.65
N GLU A 143 -15.18 -1.31 18.71
CA GLU A 143 -15.42 -0.46 19.87
C GLU A 143 -15.20 1.02 19.55
N PRO A 144 -16.00 1.96 20.12
CA PRO A 144 -15.75 3.40 19.97
C PRO A 144 -14.33 3.77 20.40
N GLY A 145 -13.69 4.67 19.63
CA GLY A 145 -12.29 5.06 19.81
C GLY A 145 -11.29 4.07 19.23
N SER A 146 -11.73 2.99 18.57
CA SER A 146 -10.86 2.19 17.70
C SER A 146 -10.40 3.02 16.51
N VAL A 147 -9.28 2.63 15.88
CA VAL A 147 -8.64 3.40 14.81
C VAL A 147 -8.66 2.62 13.49
N LEU A 148 -8.89 3.33 12.39
CA LEU A 148 -8.73 2.83 11.03
C LEU A 148 -7.74 3.70 10.28
N VAL A 149 -6.61 3.12 9.86
CA VAL A 149 -5.60 3.78 9.01
C VAL A 149 -5.77 3.26 7.59
N ASP A 150 -6.10 4.13 6.65
CA ASP A 150 -6.15 3.77 5.23
C ASP A 150 -4.94 4.31 4.50
N ILE A 151 -3.90 3.47 4.38
CA ILE A 151 -2.64 3.83 3.71
C ILE A 151 -2.80 3.84 2.19
N SER A 152 -3.67 2.99 1.66
CA SER A 152 -3.90 2.88 0.21
C SER A 152 -4.68 4.07 -0.33
N ASN A 153 -5.64 4.55 0.45
CA ASN A 153 -6.45 5.75 0.18
C ASN A 153 -6.86 5.90 -1.29
N ASP A 154 -7.33 4.79 -1.89
CA ASP A 154 -7.84 4.76 -3.27
C ASP A 154 -9.28 5.29 -3.31
N ASP A 155 -9.67 5.96 -4.40
CA ASP A 155 -11.05 6.34 -4.68
C ASP A 155 -11.48 5.80 -6.06
N PRO A 156 -12.48 4.89 -6.13
CA PRO A 156 -13.04 4.13 -5.00
C PRO A 156 -12.01 3.19 -4.36
N GLY A 157 -12.09 3.03 -3.03
CA GLY A 157 -11.16 2.26 -2.21
C GLY A 157 -11.76 1.00 -1.60
N ALA A 158 -10.95 0.28 -0.81
CA ALA A 158 -11.37 -0.93 -0.11
C ALA A 158 -12.29 -0.64 1.09
N ILE A 159 -12.30 0.58 1.60
CA ILE A 159 -13.01 1.02 2.80
C ILE A 159 -14.09 2.01 2.41
N GLU A 160 -15.35 1.69 2.68
CA GLU A 160 -16.51 2.52 2.28
C GLU A 160 -16.54 3.90 2.95
N SER A 161 -15.99 4.00 4.15
CA SER A 161 -15.95 5.25 4.94
C SER A 161 -14.71 6.08 4.69
N SER A 162 -13.75 5.59 3.91
CA SER A 162 -12.48 6.27 3.66
C SER A 162 -12.64 7.42 2.69
N HIS A 163 -12.02 8.56 3.01
CA HIS A 163 -11.79 9.68 2.10
C HIS A 163 -10.43 10.32 2.41
N GLU A 164 -9.85 10.94 1.40
CA GLU A 164 -8.52 11.54 1.51
C GLU A 164 -8.50 12.67 2.53
N THR A 165 -7.45 12.67 3.39
CA THR A 165 -7.13 13.74 4.33
C THR A 165 -5.70 14.23 4.12
N HIS A 166 -5.33 15.33 4.80
CA HIS A 166 -4.02 15.94 4.74
C HIS A 166 -3.38 16.02 6.13
N HIS A 167 -2.06 16.27 6.18
CA HIS A 167 -1.33 16.29 7.45
C HIS A 167 -1.74 17.40 8.42
N ASP A 168 -2.35 18.47 7.95
CA ASP A 168 -2.87 19.57 8.74
C ASP A 168 -4.23 19.29 9.40
N ASP A 169 -5.04 18.40 8.78
CA ASP A 169 -6.30 17.88 9.33
C ASP A 169 -6.42 16.39 9.03
N PRO A 170 -5.65 15.53 9.74
CA PRO A 170 -5.41 14.16 9.32
C PRO A 170 -6.51 13.17 9.74
N ARG A 171 -7.42 13.57 10.67
CA ARG A 171 -8.34 12.63 11.32
C ARG A 171 -9.79 13.07 11.22
N TYR A 172 -10.68 12.08 11.13
CA TYR A 172 -12.13 12.25 11.28
C TYR A 172 -12.73 11.00 11.91
N VAL A 173 -14.00 11.07 12.35
CA VAL A 173 -14.67 9.97 13.04
C VAL A 173 -15.91 9.53 12.27
N VAL A 174 -16.04 8.22 12.03
CA VAL A 174 -17.24 7.60 11.46
C VAL A 174 -17.67 6.43 12.34
N ASN A 175 -18.91 6.41 12.77
CA ASN A 175 -19.48 5.37 13.66
C ASN A 175 -18.63 5.11 14.92
N GLY A 176 -17.99 6.18 15.48
CA GLY A 176 -17.15 6.05 16.66
C GLY A 176 -15.71 5.58 16.38
N VAL A 177 -15.37 5.25 15.13
CA VAL A 177 -14.01 4.83 14.72
C VAL A 177 -13.24 6.03 14.19
N VAL A 178 -12.04 6.28 14.71
CA VAL A 178 -11.13 7.35 14.28
C VAL A 178 -10.46 6.92 12.98
N HIS A 179 -10.59 7.71 11.93
CA HIS A 179 -9.98 7.45 10.63
C HIS A 179 -8.73 8.33 10.45
N TYR A 180 -7.68 7.74 9.92
CA TYR A 180 -6.47 8.42 9.44
C TYR A 180 -6.23 8.01 7.98
N CYS A 181 -6.45 8.93 7.04
CA CYS A 181 -6.48 8.64 5.60
C CYS A 181 -5.61 9.62 4.79
N VAL A 182 -4.45 9.99 5.32
CA VAL A 182 -3.56 10.96 4.67
C VAL A 182 -2.89 10.35 3.43
N SER A 183 -2.96 11.07 2.31
CA SER A 183 -2.53 10.56 1.00
C SER A 183 -1.02 10.45 0.79
N ASN A 184 -0.20 11.12 1.57
CA ASN A 184 1.27 11.13 1.42
C ASN A 184 1.98 10.89 2.75
N ILE A 185 1.65 9.77 3.39
CA ILE A 185 2.26 9.36 4.66
C ILE A 185 3.81 9.42 4.64
N PRO A 186 4.53 8.93 3.61
CA PRO A 186 6.00 9.01 3.55
C PRO A 186 6.56 10.43 3.54
N GLY A 187 5.74 11.43 3.17
CA GLY A 187 6.13 12.83 3.20
C GLY A 187 6.44 13.36 4.60
N ALA A 188 5.87 12.76 5.64
CA ALA A 188 6.16 13.12 7.03
C ALA A 188 7.59 12.73 7.46
N VAL A 189 8.22 11.77 6.77
CA VAL A 189 9.60 11.31 7.01
C VAL A 189 10.44 11.51 5.74
N ALA A 190 10.30 12.68 5.12
CA ALA A 190 10.83 13.01 3.80
C ALA A 190 12.34 12.79 3.66
N HIS A 191 13.13 13.08 4.69
CA HIS A 191 14.58 12.86 4.66
C HIS A 191 14.91 11.39 4.40
N SER A 192 14.43 10.49 5.24
CA SER A 192 14.70 9.03 5.12
C SER A 192 14.12 8.46 3.83
N THR A 193 12.90 8.86 3.48
CA THR A 193 12.23 8.40 2.25
C THR A 193 12.98 8.86 1.00
N SER A 194 13.51 10.09 0.96
CA SER A 194 14.26 10.60 -0.19
C SER A 194 15.61 9.90 -0.34
N VAL A 195 16.30 9.63 0.76
CA VAL A 195 17.58 8.89 0.73
C VAL A 195 17.36 7.47 0.19
N SER A 196 16.35 6.77 0.71
CA SER A 196 16.00 5.43 0.27
C SER A 196 15.58 5.39 -1.20
N LEU A 197 14.71 6.32 -1.62
CA LEU A 197 14.30 6.48 -3.01
C LEU A 197 15.48 6.73 -3.95
N ALA A 198 16.42 7.59 -3.53
CA ALA A 198 17.62 7.88 -4.31
C ALA A 198 18.52 6.66 -4.46
N ALA A 199 18.68 5.86 -3.39
CA ALA A 199 19.47 4.64 -3.42
C ALA A 199 18.94 3.61 -4.44
N GLU A 200 17.61 3.46 -4.56
CA GLU A 200 16.99 2.56 -5.54
C GLU A 200 16.99 3.12 -6.97
N THR A 201 16.78 4.42 -7.13
CA THR A 201 16.62 5.02 -8.47
C THR A 201 17.93 5.39 -9.13
N LEU A 202 18.97 5.73 -8.37
CA LEU A 202 20.26 6.14 -8.89
C LEU A 202 20.92 5.12 -9.83
N PRO A 203 20.94 3.80 -9.54
CA PRO A 203 21.51 2.80 -10.45
C PRO A 203 20.80 2.79 -11.82
N MET A 204 19.48 2.98 -11.84
CA MET A 204 18.69 3.04 -13.08
C MET A 204 19.00 4.29 -13.88
N LEU A 205 19.14 5.44 -13.21
CA LEU A 205 19.52 6.70 -13.85
C LEU A 205 20.94 6.60 -14.45
N LEU A 206 21.89 6.04 -13.70
CA LEU A 206 23.25 5.80 -14.18
C LEU A 206 23.28 4.84 -15.37
N ASN A 207 22.44 3.79 -15.37
CA ASN A 207 22.30 2.89 -16.51
C ASN A 207 21.82 3.66 -17.76
N ILE A 208 20.81 4.51 -17.62
CA ILE A 208 20.30 5.34 -18.72
C ILE A 208 21.36 6.34 -19.20
N MET A 209 22.06 7.00 -18.27
CA MET A 209 23.09 8.00 -18.61
C MET A 209 24.29 7.38 -19.34
N ASN A 210 24.73 6.21 -18.92
CA ASN A 210 25.91 5.55 -19.48
C ASN A 210 25.63 4.84 -20.81
N ASN A 211 24.42 4.31 -21.01
CA ASN A 211 24.09 3.46 -22.16
C ASN A 211 23.08 4.12 -23.13
N GLY A 212 22.46 5.22 -22.74
CA GLY A 212 21.30 5.79 -23.43
C GLY A 212 20.00 5.04 -23.14
N LEU A 213 18.87 5.71 -23.32
CA LEU A 213 17.56 5.20 -22.93
C LEU A 213 17.17 3.89 -23.66
N ALA A 214 17.42 3.80 -24.97
CA ALA A 214 17.07 2.61 -25.75
C ALA A 214 17.83 1.37 -25.28
N GLU A 215 19.14 1.48 -25.08
CA GLU A 215 19.97 0.38 -24.62
C GLU A 215 19.66 0.00 -23.16
N ALA A 216 19.40 0.97 -22.30
CA ALA A 216 18.97 0.72 -20.93
C ALA A 216 17.64 -0.05 -20.90
N CYS A 217 16.69 0.29 -21.79
CA CYS A 217 15.42 -0.42 -21.91
C CYS A 217 15.56 -1.84 -22.49
N VAL A 218 16.58 -2.11 -23.28
CA VAL A 218 16.90 -3.48 -23.75
C VAL A 218 17.39 -4.34 -22.62
N ARG A 219 18.34 -3.82 -21.82
CA ARG A 219 19.03 -4.55 -20.75
C ARG A 219 18.24 -4.66 -19.46
N ASP A 220 17.22 -3.83 -19.28
CA ASP A 220 16.43 -3.76 -18.05
C ASP A 220 14.94 -3.61 -18.37
N GLY A 221 14.21 -4.70 -18.19
CA GLY A 221 12.75 -4.72 -18.40
C GLY A 221 11.98 -3.84 -17.43
N PHE A 222 12.55 -3.54 -16.26
CA PHE A 222 11.94 -2.63 -15.30
C PHE A 222 12.00 -1.18 -15.80
N ILE A 223 13.17 -0.71 -16.29
CA ILE A 223 13.33 0.62 -16.91
C ILE A 223 12.38 0.75 -18.10
N ARG A 224 12.33 -0.26 -18.98
CA ARG A 224 11.45 -0.27 -20.16
C ARG A 224 9.97 -0.11 -19.80
N ARG A 225 9.50 -0.90 -18.83
CA ARG A 225 8.10 -0.80 -18.38
C ARG A 225 7.79 0.49 -17.65
N SER A 226 8.78 1.14 -17.10
CA SER A 226 8.64 2.41 -16.36
C SER A 226 8.54 3.62 -17.27
N LEU A 227 8.82 3.46 -18.57
CA LEU A 227 8.71 4.54 -19.52
C LEU A 227 7.24 4.93 -19.70
N ALA A 228 6.84 6.06 -19.12
CA ALA A 228 5.46 6.53 -19.12
C ALA A 228 5.12 7.35 -20.37
N CYS A 229 6.10 8.12 -20.88
CA CYS A 229 5.98 8.90 -22.12
C CYS A 229 7.35 9.10 -22.75
N TYR A 230 7.38 9.23 -24.09
CA TYR A 230 8.57 9.52 -24.84
C TYR A 230 8.22 10.33 -26.11
N LYS A 231 8.95 11.42 -26.36
CA LYS A 231 8.75 12.31 -27.54
C LYS A 231 7.29 12.73 -27.76
N GLY A 232 6.54 12.97 -26.69
CA GLY A 232 5.15 13.42 -26.76
C GLY A 232 4.11 12.30 -26.87
N TYR A 233 4.52 11.04 -26.96
CA TYR A 233 3.63 9.89 -26.99
C TYR A 233 3.54 9.22 -25.61
N LEU A 234 2.34 8.72 -25.26
CA LEU A 234 2.18 7.84 -24.11
C LEU A 234 2.76 6.47 -24.44
N THR A 235 3.51 5.89 -23.50
CA THR A 235 4.12 4.57 -23.65
C THR A 235 3.67 3.59 -22.57
N HIS A 236 2.64 3.97 -21.79
CA HIS A 236 2.08 3.19 -20.71
C HIS A 236 0.57 2.94 -20.92
N GLU A 237 0.19 1.68 -21.13
CA GLU A 237 -1.17 1.26 -21.53
C GLU A 237 -2.24 1.67 -20.51
N GLU A 238 -2.01 1.42 -19.22
CA GLU A 238 -2.96 1.79 -18.16
C GLU A 238 -3.21 3.31 -18.13
N THR A 239 -2.16 4.09 -18.42
CA THR A 239 -2.25 5.55 -18.54
C THR A 239 -3.16 5.97 -19.68
N SER A 240 -2.97 5.32 -20.79
CA SER A 240 -3.77 5.54 -21.98
C SER A 240 -5.25 5.28 -21.70
N GLY A 241 -5.55 4.14 -21.09
CA GLY A 241 -6.93 3.77 -20.73
C GLY A 241 -7.61 4.78 -19.80
N ILE A 242 -6.88 5.31 -18.79
CA ILE A 242 -7.43 6.31 -17.85
C ILE A 242 -7.62 7.68 -18.52
N GLN A 243 -6.73 8.05 -19.45
CA GLN A 243 -6.79 9.36 -20.11
C GLN A 243 -7.61 9.36 -21.42
N GLY A 244 -8.04 8.19 -21.89
CA GLY A 244 -8.69 8.06 -23.20
C GLY A 244 -7.81 8.49 -24.37
N LYS A 245 -6.46 8.35 -24.24
CA LYS A 245 -5.49 8.77 -25.25
C LYS A 245 -4.78 7.55 -25.84
N PRO A 246 -4.41 7.55 -27.13
CA PRO A 246 -3.65 6.45 -27.73
C PRO A 246 -2.27 6.32 -27.08
N TRP A 247 -1.73 5.11 -27.07
CA TRP A 247 -0.38 4.79 -26.58
C TRP A 247 0.40 3.99 -27.63
N ILE A 248 1.72 4.00 -27.50
CA ILE A 248 2.64 3.23 -28.32
C ILE A 248 3.51 2.42 -27.40
N ARG A 249 3.76 1.15 -27.69
CA ARG A 249 4.64 0.32 -26.88
C ARG A 249 6.04 0.93 -26.81
N PRO A 250 6.70 0.88 -25.64
CA PRO A 250 8.09 1.36 -25.49
C PRO A 250 9.03 0.77 -26.53
N GLU A 251 8.86 -0.52 -26.83
CA GLU A 251 9.68 -1.26 -27.81
C GLU A 251 9.60 -0.66 -29.22
N ASP A 252 8.40 -0.28 -29.62
CA ASP A 252 8.13 0.22 -30.98
C ASP A 252 8.69 1.65 -31.13
N ILE A 253 8.41 2.54 -30.16
CA ILE A 253 8.85 3.94 -30.25
C ILE A 253 10.36 4.12 -30.07
N LEU A 254 11.02 3.19 -29.34
CA LEU A 254 12.47 3.17 -29.16
C LEU A 254 13.21 2.42 -30.29
N GLY A 255 12.49 1.74 -31.19
CA GLY A 255 13.07 0.94 -32.26
C GLY A 255 13.86 -0.27 -31.78
N ILE A 256 13.39 -0.93 -30.73
CA ILE A 256 14.06 -2.07 -30.06
C ILE A 256 13.22 -3.35 -30.10
N ALA A 257 12.10 -3.37 -30.81
CA ALA A 257 11.16 -4.49 -30.82
C ALA A 257 11.77 -5.82 -31.33
N ASP A 258 12.72 -5.74 -32.26
CA ASP A 258 13.39 -6.90 -32.86
C ASP A 258 14.61 -7.39 -32.08
N ARG A 259 14.93 -6.77 -30.94
CA ARG A 259 16.09 -7.11 -30.12
C ARG A 259 15.71 -8.16 -29.05
N GLN A 260 16.71 -8.92 -28.59
CA GLN A 260 16.55 -9.76 -27.40
C GLN A 260 16.44 -8.86 -26.17
N LEU A 261 15.25 -8.79 -25.61
CA LEU A 261 14.92 -7.90 -24.49
C LEU A 261 15.01 -8.67 -23.18
N ASP A 262 15.54 -7.99 -22.14
CA ASP A 262 15.40 -8.48 -20.78
C ASP A 262 13.90 -8.53 -20.40
N PRO A 263 13.40 -9.62 -19.76
CA PRO A 263 12.00 -9.72 -19.39
C PRO A 263 11.61 -8.65 -18.37
N ALA A 264 10.57 -7.88 -18.71
CA ALA A 264 10.00 -6.96 -17.73
C ALA A 264 9.39 -7.75 -16.56
N PRO A 265 9.60 -7.34 -15.31
CA PRO A 265 8.96 -7.99 -14.19
C PRO A 265 7.44 -7.93 -14.36
N PRO A 266 6.68 -8.96 -13.93
CA PRO A 266 5.24 -8.97 -14.06
C PRO A 266 4.63 -7.75 -13.36
N ALA A 267 3.64 -7.13 -13.99
CA ALA A 267 2.89 -6.06 -13.35
C ALA A 267 2.26 -6.58 -12.05
N THR A 268 2.55 -5.94 -10.94
CA THR A 268 1.97 -6.31 -9.63
C THR A 268 0.44 -6.19 -9.61
N THR A 269 -0.13 -5.47 -10.56
CA THR A 269 -1.57 -5.25 -10.76
C THR A 269 -2.30 -6.43 -11.40
N THR A 270 -1.66 -7.32 -12.11
CA THR A 270 -2.32 -8.44 -12.82
C THR A 270 -2.68 -9.62 -11.90
N ARG A 271 -2.18 -9.68 -10.68
CA ARG A 271 -2.52 -10.76 -9.74
C ARG A 271 -3.82 -10.55 -8.96
N SER A 272 -4.42 -9.37 -9.03
CA SER A 272 -5.66 -9.07 -8.28
C SER A 272 -6.97 -9.35 -9.06
N THR A 273 -6.90 -9.74 -10.33
CA THR A 273 -8.11 -9.99 -11.14
C THR A 273 -8.71 -11.39 -11.00
N ASN A 274 -8.02 -12.31 -10.33
CA ASN A 274 -8.56 -13.65 -10.04
C ASN A 274 -9.17 -13.73 -8.64
N PHE A 275 -10.03 -12.78 -8.27
CA PHE A 275 -10.96 -13.01 -7.19
C PHE A 275 -12.03 -13.98 -7.70
N ILE A 276 -11.98 -15.21 -7.21
CA ILE A 276 -13.03 -16.19 -7.37
C ILE A 276 -14.33 -15.53 -6.89
N LYS A 277 -15.31 -15.42 -7.78
CA LYS A 277 -16.71 -15.21 -7.38
C LYS A 277 -17.09 -16.43 -6.56
N LEU A 278 -17.20 -16.28 -5.25
CA LEU A 278 -17.97 -17.16 -4.38
C LEU A 278 -19.32 -16.50 -4.12
#